data_d5faabdec65b7563a65997e813318b48
#
_entry.id   d5faabdec65b7563a65997e813318b48
#
_cell.length_a   1.000
_cell.length_b   1.000
_cell.length_c   1.000
_cell.angle_alpha   90.00
_cell.angle_beta   90.00
_cell.angle_gamma   90.00
#
_symmetry.space_group_name_H-M   'P 1'
#
loop_
_entity.id
_entity.type
_entity.pdbx_description
1 polymer ?
#
loop_
_entity_poly.entity_id
_entity_poly.type
_entity_poly.pdbx_seq_one_letter_code
_entity_poly.pdbx_strand_id
1 'polypeptide(L)'
;MDSEGYQASPHFFILELNTSGIQVAPPMKLLALTGSRTSSIDLKNALTDGEISPQTESGPQTGGLATTALAIGSTRASLAILEQESFGRDTLKPISEELNKEVLSLEAILFQAATYGIDTQERNLLRQRANTLVTRTSQATLTASKGAGFVEGHPIERLIRESMFFLVWSCPQSVSESLLCDFAGI
;
A
#
# COMPACT_ATOMS: atom_id res chain seq x y z
N MET A 1 8.42 -12.43 36.05
CA MET A 1 7.22 -12.40 35.18
C MET A 1 7.71 -12.89 33.84
N ASP A 2 7.52 -14.16 33.59
CA ASP A 2 8.15 -14.87 32.48
C ASP A 2 7.32 -14.68 31.23
N SER A 3 7.89 -13.88 30.29
CA SER A 3 7.34 -13.73 28.94
C SER A 3 7.80 -14.88 28.07
N GLU A 4 7.31 -16.06 28.30
CA GLU A 4 7.36 -17.12 27.29
C GLU A 4 6.38 -16.74 26.18
N GLY A 5 6.94 -16.26 25.08
CA GLY A 5 6.19 -15.97 23.86
C GLY A 5 5.59 -17.25 23.30
N TYR A 6 4.33 -17.48 23.57
CA TYR A 6 3.53 -18.50 22.88
C TYR A 6 3.42 -18.09 21.40
N GLN A 7 4.29 -18.62 20.57
CA GLN A 7 4.06 -18.65 19.12
C GLN A 7 3.01 -19.74 18.84
N ALA A 8 1.76 -19.45 19.18
CA ALA A 8 0.65 -20.27 18.73
C ALA A 8 0.57 -20.14 17.20
N SER A 9 0.51 -21.24 16.49
CA SER A 9 0.23 -21.23 15.05
C SER A 9 -1.10 -20.50 14.80
N PRO A 10 -1.17 -19.59 13.82
CA PRO A 10 -2.41 -18.87 13.55
C PRO A 10 -3.51 -19.86 13.12
N HIS A 11 -4.69 -19.73 13.73
CA HIS A 11 -5.89 -20.46 13.34
C HIS A 11 -6.78 -19.54 12.50
N PHE A 12 -7.32 -20.05 11.41
CA PHE A 12 -8.23 -19.32 10.52
C PHE A 12 -9.61 -19.94 10.60
N PHE A 13 -10.64 -19.10 10.76
CA PHE A 13 -12.01 -19.56 10.88
C PHE A 13 -12.90 -18.88 9.83
N ILE A 14 -13.93 -19.61 9.40
CA ILE A 14 -15.00 -19.07 8.57
C ILE A 14 -16.10 -18.59 9.51
N LEU A 15 -16.62 -17.38 9.26
CA LEU A 15 -17.70 -16.76 10.00
C LEU A 15 -18.73 -16.21 9.04
N GLU A 16 -19.99 -16.58 9.21
CA GLU A 16 -21.10 -15.92 8.52
C GLU A 16 -21.47 -14.63 9.28
N LEU A 17 -21.33 -13.46 8.60
CA LEU A 17 -21.47 -12.15 9.23
C LEU A 17 -22.85 -11.88 9.85
N ASN A 18 -23.88 -12.61 9.44
CA ASN A 18 -25.25 -12.47 9.96
C ASN A 18 -25.53 -13.37 11.17
N THR A 19 -24.51 -14.04 11.70
CA THR A 19 -24.65 -14.96 12.83
C THR A 19 -24.72 -14.21 14.16
N SER A 20 -25.43 -14.80 15.14
CA SER A 20 -25.47 -14.27 16.50
C SER A 20 -24.07 -14.17 17.10
N GLY A 21 -23.81 -13.08 17.81
CA GLY A 21 -22.51 -12.81 18.41
C GLY A 21 -21.55 -12.03 17.49
N ILE A 22 -21.96 -11.65 16.29
CA ILE A 22 -21.19 -10.81 15.38
C ILE A 22 -21.89 -9.46 15.22
N GLN A 23 -21.16 -8.38 15.45
CA GLN A 23 -21.62 -7.01 15.18
C GLN A 23 -20.67 -6.31 14.24
N VAL A 24 -21.16 -5.92 13.07
CA VAL A 24 -20.41 -5.13 12.09
C VAL A 24 -20.82 -3.66 12.26
N ALA A 25 -19.84 -2.81 12.58
CA ALA A 25 -20.07 -1.37 12.70
C ALA A 25 -20.33 -0.72 11.31
N PRO A 26 -20.90 0.48 11.27
CA PRO A 26 -20.96 1.26 10.03
C PRO A 26 -19.56 1.48 9.45
N PRO A 27 -19.42 1.59 8.12
CA PRO A 27 -18.13 1.86 7.49
C PRO A 27 -17.48 3.13 8.04
N MET A 28 -16.16 3.06 8.28
CA MET A 28 -15.37 4.19 8.76
C MET A 28 -15.30 5.29 7.69
N LYS A 29 -15.28 6.55 8.13
CA LYS A 29 -14.98 7.68 7.26
C LYS A 29 -13.46 7.79 7.10
N LEU A 30 -12.94 7.27 6.01
CA LEU A 30 -11.52 7.25 5.72
C LEU A 30 -11.11 8.49 4.90
N LEU A 31 -9.83 8.88 5.00
CA LEU A 31 -9.22 9.93 4.17
C LEU A 31 -9.28 9.57 2.67
N ALA A 32 -9.10 8.29 2.37
CA ALA A 32 -9.14 7.73 1.02
C ALA A 32 -9.70 6.31 1.06
N LEU A 33 -9.90 5.69 -0.10
CA LEU A 33 -10.37 4.30 -0.22
C LEU A 33 -11.75 4.07 0.44
N THR A 34 -12.62 5.06 0.40
CA THR A 34 -13.97 4.98 0.98
C THR A 34 -14.81 3.83 0.39
N GLY A 35 -14.52 3.46 -0.86
CA GLY A 35 -15.14 2.30 -1.54
C GLY A 35 -14.77 0.95 -0.92
N SER A 36 -13.75 0.86 -0.08
CA SER A 36 -13.38 -0.37 0.64
C SER A 36 -14.40 -0.78 1.70
N ARG A 37 -15.21 0.19 2.17
CA ARG A 37 -16.20 0.01 3.24
C ARG A 37 -15.59 -0.64 4.50
N THR A 38 -14.35 -0.28 4.82
CA THR A 38 -13.65 -0.77 6.01
C THR A 38 -14.44 -0.48 7.27
N SER A 39 -14.61 -1.50 8.10
CA SER A 39 -15.40 -1.44 9.32
C SER A 39 -14.74 -2.26 10.43
N SER A 40 -15.09 -1.99 11.69
CA SER A 40 -14.76 -2.86 12.80
C SER A 40 -15.83 -3.96 12.95
N ILE A 41 -15.38 -5.10 13.46
CA ILE A 41 -16.24 -6.25 13.76
C ILE A 41 -16.00 -6.62 15.22
N ASP A 42 -17.07 -6.64 16.02
CA ASP A 42 -17.05 -7.15 17.39
C ASP A 42 -17.53 -8.59 17.40
N LEU A 43 -16.74 -9.48 17.98
CA LEU A 43 -17.06 -10.90 18.11
C LEU A 43 -17.28 -11.24 19.59
N LYS A 44 -18.49 -11.71 19.94
CA LYS A 44 -18.87 -12.16 21.29
C LYS A 44 -19.52 -13.53 21.20
N ASN A 45 -18.79 -14.57 21.58
CA ASN A 45 -19.26 -15.97 21.53
C ASN A 45 -19.82 -16.33 20.14
N ALA A 46 -19.20 -15.80 19.07
CA ALA A 46 -19.58 -16.10 17.70
C ALA A 46 -19.25 -17.57 17.40
N LEU A 47 -20.20 -18.28 16.81
CA LEU A 47 -20.00 -19.63 16.33
C LEU A 47 -19.27 -19.57 14.99
N THR A 48 -18.30 -20.46 14.81
CA THR A 48 -17.57 -20.59 13.55
C THR A 48 -18.23 -21.65 12.67
N ASP A 49 -18.31 -21.40 11.37
CA ASP A 49 -18.85 -22.35 10.39
C ASP A 49 -17.82 -23.40 9.98
N GLY A 50 -16.56 -23.14 10.27
CA GLY A 50 -15.46 -24.06 10.02
C GLY A 50 -14.10 -23.44 10.31
N GLU A 51 -13.09 -24.30 10.39
CA GLU A 51 -11.69 -23.93 10.49
C GLU A 51 -11.01 -24.20 9.15
N ILE A 52 -10.19 -23.24 8.71
CA ILE A 52 -9.36 -23.38 7.52
C ILE A 52 -7.94 -23.68 7.96
N SER A 53 -7.42 -24.84 7.59
CA SER A 53 -6.00 -25.10 7.72
C SER A 53 -5.25 -24.38 6.58
N PRO A 54 -4.29 -23.50 6.88
CA PRO A 54 -3.48 -22.91 5.84
C PRO A 54 -2.75 -24.02 5.09
N GLN A 55 -2.97 -24.13 3.78
CA GLN A 55 -2.16 -25.03 2.96
C GLN A 55 -0.77 -24.39 2.87
N THR A 56 0.21 -25.03 3.46
CA THR A 56 1.63 -24.69 3.25
C THR A 56 2.03 -25.16 1.85
N GLU A 57 1.62 -24.42 0.83
CA GLU A 57 2.14 -24.67 -0.50
C GLU A 57 3.61 -24.21 -0.54
N SER A 58 4.46 -25.11 -1.04
CA SER A 58 5.88 -24.88 -1.28
C SER A 58 6.10 -23.99 -2.52
N GLY A 59 5.40 -22.86 -2.57
CA GLY A 59 5.54 -21.85 -3.61
C GLY A 59 6.39 -20.64 -3.16
N PRO A 60 6.80 -19.77 -4.08
CA PRO A 60 7.52 -18.55 -3.72
C PRO A 60 6.68 -17.73 -2.75
N GLN A 61 7.31 -17.31 -1.64
CA GLN A 61 6.63 -16.48 -0.64
C GLN A 61 6.40 -15.06 -1.19
N THR A 62 5.25 -14.84 -1.80
CA THR A 62 4.85 -13.53 -2.37
C THR A 62 4.14 -12.62 -1.36
N GLY A 63 4.01 -13.06 -0.09
CA GLY A 63 3.35 -12.28 0.96
C GLY A 63 3.90 -10.86 1.08
N GLY A 64 3.03 -9.84 1.04
CA GLY A 64 3.41 -8.43 1.11
C GLY A 64 3.74 -7.77 -0.23
N LEU A 65 3.95 -8.49 -1.32
CA LEU A 65 4.20 -7.92 -2.65
C LEU A 65 2.95 -7.25 -3.25
N ALA A 66 1.75 -7.72 -2.90
CA ALA A 66 0.51 -7.14 -3.41
C ALA A 66 0.37 -5.64 -3.11
N THR A 67 0.69 -5.22 -1.86
CA THR A 67 0.62 -3.80 -1.51
C THR A 67 1.73 -2.99 -2.18
N THR A 68 2.91 -3.58 -2.39
CA THR A 68 3.98 -2.97 -3.19
C THR A 68 3.55 -2.77 -4.64
N ALA A 69 2.89 -3.76 -5.24
CA ALA A 69 2.34 -3.65 -6.59
C ALA A 69 1.29 -2.54 -6.70
N LEU A 70 0.41 -2.40 -5.69
CA LEU A 70 -0.56 -1.30 -5.63
C LEU A 70 0.12 0.07 -5.54
N ALA A 71 1.18 0.21 -4.74
CA ALA A 71 1.95 1.46 -4.65
C ALA A 71 2.59 1.83 -5.99
N ILE A 72 3.20 0.86 -6.67
CA ILE A 72 3.78 1.04 -8.01
C ILE A 72 2.69 1.43 -9.02
N GLY A 73 1.53 0.76 -9.01
CA GLY A 73 0.40 1.10 -9.89
C GLY A 73 -0.12 2.51 -9.66
N SER A 74 -0.26 2.94 -8.40
CA SER A 74 -0.64 4.32 -8.04
C SER A 74 0.41 5.34 -8.48
N THR A 75 1.71 4.98 -8.39
CA THR A 75 2.80 5.79 -8.92
C THR A 75 2.68 5.97 -10.44
N ARG A 76 2.41 4.91 -11.18
CA ARG A 76 2.17 4.95 -12.64
C ARG A 76 1.02 5.88 -13.01
N ALA A 77 -0.09 5.79 -12.26
CA ALA A 77 -1.24 6.66 -12.49
C ALA A 77 -0.89 8.15 -12.28
N SER A 78 -0.14 8.46 -11.22
CA SER A 78 0.32 9.82 -10.95
C SER A 78 1.30 10.31 -12.02
N LEU A 79 2.22 9.44 -12.44
CA LEU A 79 3.22 9.75 -13.46
C LEU A 79 2.57 10.06 -14.83
N ALA A 80 1.55 9.32 -15.23
CA ALA A 80 0.82 9.58 -16.47
C ALA A 80 0.21 10.99 -16.51
N ILE A 81 -0.27 11.50 -15.36
CA ILE A 81 -0.76 12.89 -15.25
C ILE A 81 0.41 13.86 -15.35
N LEU A 82 1.53 13.58 -14.69
CA LEU A 82 2.72 14.43 -14.75
C LEU A 82 3.28 14.53 -16.18
N GLU A 83 3.26 13.43 -16.91
CA GLU A 83 3.64 13.39 -18.32
C GLU A 83 2.71 14.28 -19.17
N GLN A 84 1.41 14.23 -18.94
CA GLN A 84 0.46 15.14 -19.61
C GLN A 84 0.75 16.60 -19.27
N GLU A 85 1.02 16.92 -18.01
CA GLU A 85 1.40 18.27 -17.57
C GLU A 85 2.73 18.74 -18.18
N SER A 86 3.59 17.83 -18.61
CA SER A 86 4.86 18.15 -19.25
C SER A 86 4.72 18.60 -20.72
N PHE A 87 3.57 18.38 -21.36
CA PHE A 87 3.32 18.87 -22.70
C PHE A 87 3.36 20.41 -22.73
N GLY A 88 4.33 20.95 -23.46
CA GLY A 88 4.56 22.42 -23.53
C GLY A 88 5.26 23.00 -22.29
N ARG A 89 5.74 22.17 -21.37
CA ARG A 89 6.45 22.58 -20.15
C ARG A 89 7.76 21.80 -20.00
N ASP A 90 8.78 22.17 -20.79
CA ASP A 90 10.05 21.43 -20.89
C ASP A 90 10.76 21.23 -19.56
N THR A 91 10.54 22.10 -18.58
CA THR A 91 11.11 21.98 -17.22
C THR A 91 10.60 20.76 -16.44
N LEU A 92 9.46 20.19 -16.82
CA LEU A 92 8.89 19.01 -16.16
C LEU A 92 9.38 17.70 -16.77
N LYS A 93 9.88 17.70 -18.00
CA LYS A 93 10.34 16.49 -18.68
C LYS A 93 11.42 15.72 -17.92
N PRO A 94 12.53 16.34 -17.46
CA PRO A 94 13.55 15.62 -16.72
C PRO A 94 13.04 15.06 -15.39
N ILE A 95 12.06 15.71 -14.76
CA ILE A 95 11.44 15.24 -13.52
C ILE A 95 10.62 13.97 -13.79
N SER A 96 9.78 14.00 -14.82
CA SER A 96 8.97 12.87 -15.26
C SER A 96 9.85 11.68 -15.67
N GLU A 97 10.89 11.91 -16.45
CA GLU A 97 11.84 10.90 -16.90
C GLU A 97 12.56 10.22 -15.73
N GLU A 98 13.01 10.96 -14.72
CA GLU A 98 13.70 10.40 -13.56
C GLU A 98 12.78 9.55 -12.69
N LEU A 99 11.56 10.03 -12.42
CA LEU A 99 10.56 9.25 -11.69
C LEU A 99 10.17 7.97 -12.47
N ASN A 100 10.09 8.06 -13.80
CA ASN A 100 9.79 6.89 -14.63
C ASN A 100 10.90 5.84 -14.59
N LYS A 101 12.18 6.23 -14.59
CA LYS A 101 13.29 5.29 -14.42
C LYS A 101 13.22 4.54 -13.09
N GLU A 102 12.88 5.26 -12.01
CA GLU A 102 12.74 4.64 -10.70
C GLU A 102 11.57 3.65 -10.66
N VAL A 103 10.43 3.98 -11.24
CA VAL A 103 9.28 3.06 -11.39
C VAL A 103 9.68 1.80 -12.13
N LEU A 104 10.31 1.92 -13.30
CA LEU A 104 10.76 0.78 -14.10
C LEU A 104 11.71 -0.13 -13.31
N SER A 105 12.63 0.45 -12.54
CA SER A 105 13.52 -0.31 -11.68
C SER A 105 12.76 -1.10 -10.62
N LEU A 106 11.77 -0.49 -9.96
CA LEU A 106 10.95 -1.18 -8.93
C LEU A 106 10.06 -2.26 -9.53
N GLU A 107 9.50 -2.04 -10.71
CA GLU A 107 8.71 -3.05 -11.44
C GLU A 107 9.56 -4.28 -11.77
N ALA A 108 10.77 -4.08 -12.27
CA ALA A 108 11.68 -5.20 -12.58
C ALA A 108 11.97 -6.05 -11.32
N ILE A 109 12.25 -5.40 -10.19
CA ILE A 109 12.48 -6.09 -8.92
C ILE A 109 11.21 -6.80 -8.44
N LEU A 110 10.04 -6.15 -8.54
CA LEU A 110 8.77 -6.74 -8.15
C LEU A 110 8.45 -8.01 -8.95
N PHE A 111 8.61 -7.98 -10.28
CA PHE A 111 8.39 -9.14 -11.14
C PHE A 111 9.36 -10.27 -10.85
N GLN A 112 10.62 -9.94 -10.58
CA GLN A 112 11.63 -10.91 -10.17
C GLN A 112 11.26 -11.57 -8.84
N ALA A 113 10.87 -10.76 -7.85
CA ALA A 113 10.41 -11.22 -6.55
C ALA A 113 9.15 -12.10 -6.62
N ALA A 114 8.21 -11.76 -7.49
CA ALA A 114 6.98 -12.53 -7.69
C ALA A 114 7.26 -13.89 -8.36
N THR A 115 8.29 -13.97 -9.20
CA THR A 115 8.62 -15.19 -9.95
C THR A 115 9.50 -16.16 -9.16
N TYR A 116 10.50 -15.63 -8.46
CA TYR A 116 11.55 -16.45 -7.84
C TYR A 116 11.53 -16.41 -6.31
N GLY A 117 10.67 -15.56 -5.73
CA GLY A 117 10.70 -15.26 -4.32
C GLY A 117 11.72 -14.18 -3.98
N ILE A 118 11.65 -13.70 -2.77
CA ILE A 118 12.52 -12.64 -2.23
C ILE A 118 12.60 -12.79 -0.71
N ASP A 119 13.74 -12.54 -0.12
CA ASP A 119 13.85 -12.59 1.33
C ASP A 119 13.10 -11.43 2.01
N THR A 120 12.96 -11.52 3.34
CA THR A 120 12.18 -10.54 4.10
C THR A 120 12.83 -9.15 4.10
N GLN A 121 14.16 -9.07 4.13
CA GLN A 121 14.88 -7.80 4.15
C GLN A 121 14.76 -7.09 2.80
N GLU A 122 14.98 -7.79 1.72
CA GLU A 122 14.84 -7.27 0.35
C GLU A 122 13.40 -6.86 0.06
N ARG A 123 12.40 -7.63 0.54
CA ARG A 123 10.98 -7.30 0.43
C ARG A 123 10.63 -6.00 1.17
N ASN A 124 11.15 -5.82 2.38
CA ASN A 124 10.93 -4.60 3.16
C ASN A 124 11.58 -3.40 2.47
N LEU A 125 12.79 -3.55 1.92
CA LEU A 125 13.45 -2.51 1.16
C LEU A 125 12.68 -2.13 -0.11
N LEU A 126 12.21 -3.12 -0.86
CA LEU A 126 11.37 -2.89 -2.04
C LEU A 126 10.07 -2.14 -1.65
N ARG A 127 9.44 -2.54 -0.54
CA ARG A 127 8.25 -1.88 -0.01
C ARG A 127 8.52 -0.43 0.39
N GLN A 128 9.59 -0.17 1.12
CA GLN A 128 10.00 1.18 1.51
C GLN A 128 10.20 2.08 0.29
N ARG A 129 10.96 1.61 -0.70
CA ARG A 129 11.20 2.36 -1.94
C ARG A 129 9.90 2.66 -2.69
N ALA A 130 8.98 1.68 -2.79
CA ALA A 130 7.70 1.87 -3.45
C ALA A 130 6.82 2.88 -2.70
N ASN A 131 6.79 2.83 -1.36
CA ASN A 131 6.04 3.77 -0.52
C ASN A 131 6.60 5.20 -0.63
N THR A 132 7.92 5.36 -0.62
CA THR A 132 8.59 6.66 -0.82
C THR A 132 8.29 7.20 -2.22
N LEU A 133 8.38 6.34 -3.25
CA LEU A 133 8.17 6.77 -4.63
C LEU A 133 6.72 7.20 -4.90
N VAL A 134 5.71 6.44 -4.42
CA VAL A 134 4.31 6.81 -4.63
C VAL A 134 3.99 8.16 -3.97
N THR A 135 4.53 8.43 -2.79
CA THR A 135 4.35 9.69 -2.08
C THR A 135 5.02 10.85 -2.84
N ARG A 136 6.29 10.69 -3.24
CA ARG A 136 7.04 11.71 -4.00
C ARG A 136 6.39 12.02 -5.34
N THR A 137 6.01 10.99 -6.09
CA THR A 137 5.41 11.17 -7.43
C THR A 137 4.05 11.83 -7.35
N SER A 138 3.20 11.46 -6.40
CA SER A 138 1.89 12.11 -6.23
C SER A 138 2.03 13.59 -5.82
N GLN A 139 2.99 13.94 -4.96
CA GLN A 139 3.28 15.33 -4.59
C GLN A 139 3.85 16.13 -5.76
N ALA A 140 4.80 15.56 -6.52
CA ALA A 140 5.35 16.20 -7.72
C ALA A 140 4.26 16.49 -8.76
N THR A 141 3.37 15.51 -8.98
CA THR A 141 2.25 15.65 -9.92
C THR A 141 1.25 16.70 -9.45
N LEU A 142 0.88 16.72 -8.17
CA LEU A 142 0.01 17.76 -7.62
C LEU A 142 0.64 19.14 -7.80
N THR A 143 1.93 19.28 -7.53
CA THR A 143 2.67 20.53 -7.71
C THR A 143 2.68 20.97 -9.17
N ALA A 144 2.86 20.04 -10.11
CA ALA A 144 2.80 20.30 -11.53
C ALA A 144 1.40 20.75 -12.01
N SER A 145 0.35 20.12 -11.47
CA SER A 145 -1.05 20.45 -11.77
C SER A 145 -1.52 21.77 -11.15
N LYS A 146 -0.71 22.37 -10.26
CA LYS A 146 -1.02 23.64 -9.58
C LYS A 146 -2.39 23.62 -8.89
N GLY A 147 -3.08 24.75 -8.86
CA GLY A 147 -4.41 24.88 -8.25
C GLY A 147 -5.48 23.97 -8.84
N ALA A 148 -5.38 23.60 -10.10
CA ALA A 148 -6.31 22.67 -10.73
C ALA A 148 -6.29 21.29 -10.07
N GLY A 149 -5.10 20.80 -9.70
CA GLY A 149 -4.93 19.52 -9.01
C GLY A 149 -5.53 19.47 -7.59
N PHE A 150 -5.89 20.61 -7.03
CA PHE A 150 -6.50 20.73 -5.71
C PHE A 150 -8.04 20.81 -5.76
N VAL A 151 -8.61 20.80 -6.98
CA VAL A 151 -10.06 20.85 -7.17
C VAL A 151 -10.65 19.44 -7.14
N GLU A 152 -11.78 19.29 -6.46
CA GLU A 152 -12.53 18.04 -6.40
C GLU A 152 -12.84 17.50 -7.79
N GLY A 153 -12.58 16.22 -8.01
CA GLY A 153 -12.75 15.54 -9.29
C GLY A 153 -11.51 15.57 -10.20
N HIS A 154 -10.47 16.31 -9.87
CA HIS A 154 -9.21 16.20 -10.59
C HIS A 154 -8.52 14.87 -10.22
N PRO A 155 -8.00 14.08 -11.20
CA PRO A 155 -7.45 12.75 -10.92
C PRO A 155 -6.36 12.74 -9.84
N ILE A 156 -5.48 13.74 -9.77
CA ILE A 156 -4.40 13.79 -8.78
C ILE A 156 -4.92 14.08 -7.37
N GLU A 157 -6.04 14.75 -7.21
CA GLU A 157 -6.67 15.01 -5.91
C GLU A 157 -6.97 13.70 -5.17
N ARG A 158 -7.47 12.70 -5.89
CA ARG A 158 -7.69 11.37 -5.35
C ARG A 158 -6.38 10.62 -5.10
N LEU A 159 -5.47 10.61 -6.07
CA LEU A 159 -4.21 9.86 -5.98
C LEU A 159 -3.31 10.35 -4.85
N ILE A 160 -3.29 11.66 -4.55
CA ILE A 160 -2.51 12.19 -3.41
C ILE A 160 -3.07 11.70 -2.07
N ARG A 161 -4.39 11.62 -1.92
CA ARG A 161 -5.02 11.05 -0.72
C ARG A 161 -4.77 9.54 -0.61
N GLU A 162 -4.89 8.83 -1.72
CA GLU A 162 -4.64 7.39 -1.77
C GLU A 162 -3.17 7.03 -1.52
N SER A 163 -2.22 7.90 -1.88
CA SER A 163 -0.80 7.67 -1.61
C SER A 163 -0.49 7.57 -0.11
N MET A 164 -1.26 8.28 0.74
CA MET A 164 -1.11 8.23 2.19
C MET A 164 -1.45 6.86 2.79
N PHE A 165 -2.27 6.06 2.10
CA PHE A 165 -2.59 4.70 2.52
C PHE A 165 -1.35 3.82 2.66
N PHE A 166 -0.38 3.97 1.77
CA PHE A 166 0.84 3.16 1.76
C PHE A 166 1.78 3.44 2.92
N LEU A 167 1.60 4.57 3.61
CA LEU A 167 2.38 4.93 4.79
C LEU A 167 1.93 4.18 6.06
N VAL A 168 0.68 3.74 6.10
CA VAL A 168 0.05 3.19 7.32
C VAL A 168 -0.48 1.78 7.16
N TRP A 169 -0.94 1.38 5.97
CA TRP A 169 -1.60 0.10 5.78
C TRP A 169 -0.62 -1.05 5.70
N SER A 170 -0.79 -2.01 6.63
CA SER A 170 0.02 -3.24 6.64
C SER A 170 1.52 -2.96 6.45
N CYS A 171 1.98 -1.82 7.00
CA CYS A 171 3.37 -1.38 6.87
C CYS A 171 4.19 -2.07 7.96
N PRO A 172 5.22 -2.86 7.62
CA PRO A 172 6.12 -3.42 8.63
C PRO A 172 6.77 -2.31 9.46
N GLN A 173 7.00 -2.55 10.74
CA GLN A 173 7.53 -1.51 11.64
C GLN A 173 8.87 -0.94 11.13
N SER A 174 9.76 -1.80 10.65
CA SER A 174 11.06 -1.36 10.08
C SER A 174 10.90 -0.43 8.86
N VAL A 175 9.88 -0.67 8.03
CA VAL A 175 9.57 0.21 6.89
C VAL A 175 9.00 1.54 7.37
N SER A 176 8.10 1.52 8.36
CA SER A 176 7.54 2.75 8.95
C SER A 176 8.62 3.61 9.61
N GLU A 177 9.52 3.01 10.37
CA GLU A 177 10.64 3.70 11.02
C GLU A 177 11.55 4.37 10.00
N SER A 178 11.91 3.64 8.93
CA SER A 178 12.72 4.19 7.85
C SER A 178 12.04 5.38 7.15
N LEU A 179 10.75 5.27 6.87
CA LEU A 179 9.99 6.39 6.29
C LEU A 179 9.92 7.61 7.21
N LEU A 180 9.79 7.40 8.53
CA LEU A 180 9.81 8.48 9.50
C LEU A 180 11.16 9.20 9.54
N CYS A 181 12.28 8.45 9.44
CA CYS A 181 13.61 9.03 9.30
C CYS A 181 13.74 9.83 8.00
N ASP A 182 13.29 9.28 6.88
CA ASP A 182 13.29 9.97 5.59
C ASP A 182 12.51 11.31 5.66
N PHE A 183 11.34 11.31 6.30
CA PHE A 183 10.53 12.52 6.45
C PHE A 183 11.16 13.54 7.41
N ALA A 184 11.89 13.07 8.42
CA ALA A 184 12.61 13.94 9.35
C ALA A 184 13.96 14.44 8.79
N GLY A 185 14.45 13.85 7.72
CA GLY A 185 15.75 14.17 7.12
C GLY A 185 16.94 13.67 7.94
N ILE A 186 16.79 12.54 8.64
CA ILE A 186 17.82 11.92 9.49
C ILE A 186 18.09 10.48 9.08
#